data_2281267982a4a7d97b5c7f81d8206cd3
#
_entry.id   2281267982a4a7d97b5c7f81d8206cd3
#
_cell.length_a   1.000
_cell.length_b   1.000
_cell.length_c   1.000
_cell.angle_alpha   90.00
_cell.angle_beta   90.00
_cell.angle_gamma   90.00
#
_symmetry.space_group_name_H-M   'P 1'
#
loop_
_entity.id
_entity.type
_entity.pdbx_description
1 polymer ?
#
loop_
_entity_poly.entity_id
_entity_poly.type
_entity_poly.pdbx_seq_one_letter_code
_entity_poly.pdbx_strand_id
1 'polypeptide(L)'
;MNVRERVDLARRHLAKSLELKGEHIGVIEMRRHFSCYFKGLPNFKETRLKLVTLYDIPQIYGLLDEIEERWGDYAPEAVSVYQQQ
;
A
#
# COMPACT_ATOMS: atom_id res chain seq x y z
N MET A 1 8.92 2.25 11.26
CA MET A 1 8.58 2.77 9.93
C MET A 1 7.15 3.28 9.95
N ASN A 2 6.91 4.53 9.54
CA ASN A 2 5.57 5.08 9.49
C ASN A 2 4.92 4.77 8.13
N VAL A 3 3.65 5.13 7.98
CA VAL A 3 2.91 4.85 6.76
C VAL A 3 3.48 5.62 5.56
N ARG A 4 3.95 6.83 5.77
CA ARG A 4 4.57 7.62 4.70
C ARG A 4 5.72 6.86 4.05
N GLU A 5 6.57 6.27 4.86
CA GLU A 5 7.68 5.46 4.37
C GLU A 5 7.19 4.19 3.66
N ARG A 6 6.11 3.59 4.16
CA ARG A 6 5.52 2.42 3.53
C ARG A 6 4.93 2.76 2.16
N VAL A 7 4.28 3.91 2.05
CA VAL A 7 3.73 4.37 0.77
C VAL A 7 4.85 4.57 -0.25
N ASP A 8 5.95 5.16 0.19
CA ASP A 8 7.09 5.38 -0.68
C ASP A 8 7.66 4.07 -1.21
N LEU A 9 7.81 3.08 -0.33
CA LEU A 9 8.25 1.74 -0.73
C LEU A 9 7.25 1.10 -1.68
N ALA A 10 5.96 1.25 -1.41
CA ALA A 10 4.92 0.69 -2.26
C ALA A 10 4.94 1.29 -3.66
N ARG A 11 5.17 2.60 -3.76
CA ARG A 11 5.29 3.27 -5.05
C ARG A 11 6.46 2.70 -5.85
N ARG A 12 7.62 2.54 -5.22
CA ARG A 12 8.80 1.99 -5.89
C ARG A 12 8.59 0.53 -6.28
N HIS A 13 7.98 -0.23 -5.40
CA HIS A 13 7.69 -1.64 -5.67
C HIS A 13 6.72 -1.77 -6.85
N LEU A 14 5.69 -0.94 -6.88
CA LEU A 14 4.73 -0.94 -7.99
C LEU A 14 5.45 -0.61 -9.30
N ALA A 15 6.25 0.46 -9.32
CA ALA A 15 6.97 0.86 -10.52
C ALA A 15 7.86 -0.28 -11.04
N LYS A 16 8.54 -0.98 -10.13
CA LYS A 16 9.40 -2.10 -10.50
C LYS A 16 8.60 -3.26 -11.03
N SER A 17 7.49 -3.58 -10.40
CA SER A 17 6.61 -4.66 -10.83
C SER A 17 6.07 -4.41 -12.23
N LEU A 18 5.65 -3.17 -12.50
CA LEU A 18 5.16 -2.80 -13.83
C LEU A 18 6.25 -2.92 -14.89
N GLU A 19 7.46 -2.49 -14.55
CA GLU A 19 8.60 -2.56 -15.46
C GLU A 19 8.95 -4.00 -15.81
N LEU A 20 8.99 -4.89 -14.82
CA LEU A 20 9.44 -6.26 -15.00
C LEU A 20 8.36 -7.18 -15.55
N LYS A 21 7.09 -6.94 -15.20
CA LYS A 21 6.01 -7.88 -15.47
C LYS A 21 4.90 -7.34 -16.34
N GLY A 22 4.95 -6.06 -16.70
CA GLY A 22 3.92 -5.40 -17.47
C GLY A 22 2.76 -4.94 -16.60
N GLU A 23 1.82 -4.22 -17.22
CA GLU A 23 0.76 -3.55 -16.47
C GLU A 23 -0.20 -4.53 -15.80
N HIS A 24 -0.64 -5.53 -16.55
CA HIS A 24 -1.66 -6.45 -16.03
C HIS A 24 -1.13 -7.31 -14.89
N ILE A 25 -0.05 -8.05 -15.15
CA ILE A 25 0.52 -8.94 -14.15
C ILE A 25 1.13 -8.15 -13.00
N GLY A 26 1.79 -7.02 -13.32
CA GLY A 26 2.40 -6.18 -12.30
C GLY A 26 1.39 -5.67 -11.30
N VAL A 27 0.22 -5.22 -11.75
CA VAL A 27 -0.83 -4.76 -10.86
C VAL A 27 -1.37 -5.90 -10.00
N ILE A 28 -1.64 -7.04 -10.63
CA ILE A 28 -2.20 -8.18 -9.89
C ILE A 28 -1.25 -8.66 -8.79
N GLU A 29 0.03 -8.75 -9.09
CA GLU A 29 0.99 -9.15 -8.07
C GLU A 29 1.09 -8.16 -6.92
N MET A 30 0.98 -6.87 -7.21
CA MET A 30 1.06 -5.85 -6.18
C MET A 30 -0.11 -5.86 -5.20
N ARG A 31 -1.25 -6.43 -5.59
CA ARG A 31 -2.42 -6.47 -4.69
C ARG A 31 -2.10 -7.13 -3.36
N ARG A 32 -1.41 -8.25 -3.39
CA ARG A 32 -1.01 -8.96 -2.17
C ARG A 32 -0.03 -8.12 -1.37
N HIS A 33 0.92 -7.48 -2.04
CA HIS A 33 1.92 -6.65 -1.37
C HIS A 33 1.28 -5.42 -0.73
N PHE A 34 0.30 -4.80 -1.39
CA PHE A 34 -0.40 -3.66 -0.79
C PHE A 34 -1.07 -4.05 0.52
N SER A 35 -1.65 -5.23 0.58
CA SER A 35 -2.28 -5.70 1.82
C SER A 35 -1.27 -5.81 2.96
N CYS A 36 -0.05 -6.22 2.64
CA CYS A 36 1.02 -6.30 3.63
C CYS A 36 1.55 -4.91 4.03
N TYR A 37 1.73 -4.03 3.04
CA TYR A 37 2.27 -2.69 3.32
C TYR A 37 1.37 -1.89 4.27
N PHE A 38 0.05 -2.06 4.16
CA PHE A 38 -0.90 -1.22 4.88
C PHE A 38 -1.72 -1.98 5.91
N LYS A 39 -1.18 -3.09 6.38
CA LYS A 39 -1.83 -3.88 7.40
C LYS A 39 -1.93 -3.10 8.70
N GLY A 40 -3.09 -3.18 9.36
CA GLY A 40 -3.27 -2.59 10.68
C GLY A 40 -3.70 -1.14 10.71
N LEU A 41 -3.98 -0.53 9.57
CA LEU A 41 -4.44 0.85 9.54
C LEU A 41 -5.92 0.97 9.96
N PRO A 42 -6.25 1.97 10.78
CA PRO A 42 -7.65 2.16 11.21
C PRO A 42 -8.51 2.66 10.04
N ASN A 43 -9.75 2.19 10.00
CA ASN A 43 -10.72 2.63 9.01
C ASN A 43 -10.24 2.47 7.57
N PHE A 44 -9.48 1.41 7.32
CA PHE A 44 -8.81 1.21 6.05
C PHE A 44 -9.57 0.27 5.10
N LYS A 45 -10.65 -0.34 5.54
CA LYS A 45 -11.32 -1.40 4.80
C LYS A 45 -11.71 -0.98 3.38
N GLU A 46 -12.36 0.17 3.24
CA GLU A 46 -12.79 0.63 1.91
C GLU A 46 -11.61 0.95 1.01
N THR A 47 -10.59 1.59 1.56
CA THR A 47 -9.38 1.93 0.80
C THR A 47 -8.65 0.67 0.37
N ARG A 48 -8.55 -0.30 1.26
CA ARG A 48 -7.94 -1.58 0.94
C ARG A 48 -8.67 -2.30 -0.19
N LEU A 49 -10.00 -2.27 -0.14
CA LEU A 49 -10.79 -2.90 -1.19
C LEU A 49 -10.51 -2.29 -2.54
N LYS A 50 -10.38 -0.96 -2.60
CA LYS A 50 -10.02 -0.28 -3.84
C LYS A 50 -8.63 -0.69 -4.32
N LEU A 51 -7.66 -0.77 -3.40
CA LEU A 51 -6.29 -1.16 -3.75
C LEU A 51 -6.22 -2.54 -4.39
N VAL A 52 -7.07 -3.46 -3.95
CA VAL A 52 -7.01 -4.84 -4.45
C VAL A 52 -7.97 -5.11 -5.60
N THR A 53 -8.68 -4.09 -6.08
CA THR A 53 -9.62 -4.25 -7.20
C THR A 53 -9.34 -3.34 -8.38
N LEU A 54 -8.62 -2.24 -8.19
CA LEU A 54 -8.32 -1.31 -9.28
C LEU A 54 -7.29 -1.89 -10.24
N TYR A 55 -7.48 -1.62 -11.52
CA TYR A 55 -6.51 -1.93 -12.57
C TYR A 55 -5.87 -0.68 -13.14
N ASP A 56 -6.54 0.46 -13.05
CA ASP A 56 -6.07 1.71 -13.63
C ASP A 56 -4.86 2.23 -12.86
N ILE A 57 -3.70 2.28 -13.50
CA ILE A 57 -2.46 2.63 -12.84
C ILE A 57 -2.47 4.04 -12.26
N PRO A 58 -2.90 5.09 -12.99
CA PRO A 58 -2.99 6.41 -12.38
C PRO A 58 -3.90 6.45 -11.15
N GLN A 59 -5.00 5.68 -11.15
CA GLN A 59 -5.88 5.63 -9.99
C GLN A 59 -5.21 4.95 -8.80
N ILE A 60 -4.40 3.93 -9.05
CA ILE A 60 -3.67 3.26 -7.99
C ILE A 60 -2.65 4.22 -7.34
N TYR A 61 -1.90 4.97 -8.16
CA TYR A 61 -0.97 5.96 -7.63
C TYR A 61 -1.70 7.06 -6.86
N GLY A 62 -2.85 7.50 -7.37
CA GLY A 62 -3.68 8.48 -6.67
C GLY A 62 -4.15 7.97 -5.32
N LEU A 63 -4.48 6.68 -5.25
CA LEU A 63 -4.90 6.07 -4.00
C LEU A 63 -3.74 5.98 -3.00
N LEU A 64 -2.54 5.69 -3.49
CA LEU A 64 -1.35 5.70 -2.64
C LEU A 64 -1.09 7.09 -2.07
N ASP A 65 -1.29 8.14 -2.89
CA ASP A 65 -1.17 9.52 -2.42
C ASP A 65 -2.19 9.81 -1.34
N GLU A 66 -3.42 9.35 -1.50
CA GLU A 66 -4.48 9.52 -0.52
C GLU A 66 -4.14 8.82 0.80
N ILE A 67 -3.57 7.63 0.71
CA ILE A 67 -3.15 6.89 1.90
C ILE A 67 -2.06 7.66 2.65
N GLU A 68 -1.12 8.22 1.92
CA GLU A 68 -0.07 9.03 2.53
C GLU A 68 -0.66 10.25 3.23
N GLU A 69 -1.63 10.89 2.62
CA GLU A 69 -2.27 12.08 3.19
C GLU A 69 -3.05 11.75 4.47
N ARG A 70 -3.81 10.65 4.45
CA ARG A 70 -4.70 10.31 5.56
C ARG A 70 -4.01 9.59 6.71
N TRP A 71 -3.03 8.75 6.42
CA TRP A 71 -2.38 7.93 7.45
C TRP A 71 -0.87 8.12 7.54
N GLY A 72 -0.33 9.10 6.84
CA GLY A 72 1.13 9.24 6.66
C GLY A 72 1.94 9.22 7.94
N ASP A 73 1.42 9.77 9.02
CA ASP A 73 2.15 9.86 10.28
C ASP A 73 1.86 8.68 11.23
N TYR A 74 1.00 7.77 10.83
CA TYR A 74 0.65 6.62 11.64
C TYR A 74 1.76 5.56 11.58
N ALA A 75 2.07 4.94 12.71
CA ALA A 75 3.12 3.93 12.81
C ALA A 75 2.62 2.69 13.53
N PRO A 76 1.77 1.87 12.89
CA PRO A 76 1.12 0.74 13.57
C PRO A 76 2.08 -0.36 14.01
N GLU A 77 3.18 -0.56 13.30
CA GLU A 77 4.10 -1.65 13.64
C GLU A 77 4.82 -1.43 14.96
N ALA A 78 4.99 -0.18 15.40
CA ALA A 78 5.61 0.09 16.68
C ALA A 78 4.78 -0.49 17.81
N VAL A 79 3.46 -0.38 17.71
CA VAL A 79 2.55 -0.94 18.69
C VAL A 79 2.52 -2.45 18.61
N SER A 80 2.49 -2.98 17.39
CA SER A 80 2.45 -4.43 17.18
C SER A 80 3.64 -5.15 17.77
N VAL A 81 4.82 -4.56 17.65
CA VAL A 81 6.04 -5.17 18.19
C VAL A 81 5.94 -5.37 19.69
N TYR A 82 5.44 -4.37 20.40
CA TYR A 82 5.29 -4.48 21.85
C TYR A 82 4.22 -5.49 22.23
N GLN A 83 3.17 -5.58 21.47
CA GLN A 83 2.08 -6.50 21.77
C GLN A 83 2.46 -7.96 21.57
N GLN A 84 3.45 -8.22 20.77
CA GLN A 84 3.89 -9.59 20.53
C GLN A 84 4.76 -10.14 21.66
N GLN A 85 5.18 -9.31 22.55
CA GLN A 85 6.01 -9.70 23.66
C GLN A 85 5.20 -9.89 24.92
#